data_00f3a781278cd88e6560728390852a3a
#
_entry.id   00f3a781278cd88e6560728390852a3a
#
_cell.length_a   1.000
_cell.length_b   1.000
_cell.length_c   1.000
_cell.angle_alpha   90.00
_cell.angle_beta   90.00
_cell.angle_gamma   90.00
#
_symmetry.space_group_name_H-M   'P 1'
#
loop_
_entity.id
_entity.type
_entity.pdbx_description
1 polymer ?
#
loop_
_entity_poly.entity_id
_entity_poly.type
_entity_poly.pdbx_seq_one_letter_code
_entity_poly.pdbx_strand_id
1 'polypeptide(L)'
;MEYVKNFKELVADCVKDKPDGAAFRWLEKANIIEKTYRQFQSDINALGTFFYHNGLKKARIAVIGENSYEWILTYFTTVIGGGVIIPVDRDLKAAAIINVLKDSGAKALIYTDSYNSIIDEVRKGAGVRVINKNEFAALIAEGNTLLEKGKDKYLRIETNELDMSTIIYTSGTTGNPKGVMLCQNSILADCRQAAKLVKVTGPSMLVLPIHHTFGFTAGVAAVLFFRVPICINKSLRTFLTDMQTFKPENMFLVPMFIEAMHKKIWKGIAEKNMTAAVKALIKTSNGLRKVGIDRRKSMFKQIHESFGGNLNVIISGGAALDPMYVKEFEDFGITLLNGYGITECSPVVAVNSNNGKDENRIGSVGLVLPDTDVKIINEDDNGCGEICVRGSIVMLGYFKNKEATADAMENGWFNTGDLGYIDDDNYLYISGRKKNLIILNNGKNIYPEELEELLLRIPDVIEAVVYNEDDTITAEIYTENPSAVQRAVKVLNRGLPVYKVIKNLKFRSTEFEKTTTRKIKRALVGKK
;
A
#
# COMPACT_ATOMS: atom_id res chain seq x y z
N MET A 1 23.86 -0.72 -2.99
CA MET A 1 23.47 0.48 -2.23
C MET A 1 24.18 0.46 -0.90
N GLU A 2 24.79 1.58 -0.47
CA GLU A 2 25.39 1.69 0.86
C GLU A 2 24.30 1.51 1.95
N TYR A 3 24.70 1.02 3.11
CA TYR A 3 23.80 0.84 4.24
C TYR A 3 23.40 2.21 4.80
N VAL A 4 22.13 2.59 4.61
CA VAL A 4 21.53 3.82 5.13
C VAL A 4 20.80 3.51 6.43
N LYS A 5 21.18 4.14 7.54
CA LYS A 5 20.66 3.86 8.89
C LYS A 5 19.33 4.56 9.19
N ASN A 6 19.20 5.81 8.75
CA ASN A 6 18.08 6.67 9.08
C ASN A 6 17.70 7.59 7.91
N PHE A 7 16.56 8.26 8.01
CA PHE A 7 16.06 9.15 6.96
C PHE A 7 16.97 10.35 6.69
N LYS A 8 17.73 10.82 7.68
CA LYS A 8 18.70 11.93 7.49
C LYS A 8 19.82 11.50 6.54
N GLU A 9 20.35 10.29 6.72
CA GLU A 9 21.34 9.69 5.83
C GLU A 9 20.78 9.44 4.44
N LEU A 10 19.53 8.93 4.33
CA LEU A 10 18.87 8.71 3.04
C LEU A 10 18.80 10.01 2.23
N VAL A 11 18.35 11.10 2.84
CA VAL A 11 18.24 12.41 2.17
C VAL A 11 19.62 12.93 1.78
N ALA A 12 20.61 12.82 2.69
CA ALA A 12 21.98 13.25 2.42
C ALA A 12 22.60 12.46 1.25
N ASP A 13 22.36 11.17 1.19
CA ASP A 13 22.84 10.28 0.13
C ASP A 13 22.17 10.61 -1.23
N CYS A 14 20.86 10.93 -1.22
CA CYS A 14 20.18 11.43 -2.41
C CYS A 14 20.81 12.74 -2.94
N VAL A 15 21.11 13.68 -2.04
CA VAL A 15 21.74 14.96 -2.41
C VAL A 15 23.19 14.75 -2.91
N LYS A 16 23.93 13.85 -2.28
CA LYS A 16 25.30 13.51 -2.71
C LYS A 16 25.31 12.95 -4.13
N ASP A 17 24.36 12.09 -4.47
CA ASP A 17 24.28 11.38 -5.76
C ASP A 17 23.69 12.26 -6.87
N LYS A 18 22.56 12.92 -6.61
CA LYS A 18 21.79 13.72 -7.59
C LYS A 18 21.26 15.04 -7.02
N PRO A 19 22.11 15.99 -6.61
CA PRO A 19 21.67 17.20 -5.90
C PRO A 19 20.58 17.98 -6.63
N ASP A 20 20.73 18.15 -7.93
CA ASP A 20 19.84 18.94 -8.79
C ASP A 20 18.85 18.07 -9.58
N GLY A 21 18.83 16.75 -9.31
CA GLY A 21 17.83 15.83 -9.84
C GLY A 21 16.46 16.08 -9.20
N ALA A 22 15.39 15.89 -9.98
CA ALA A 22 14.02 15.98 -9.48
C ALA A 22 13.76 14.89 -8.43
N ALA A 23 13.34 15.32 -7.24
CA ALA A 23 12.87 14.43 -6.18
C ALA A 23 11.35 14.29 -6.22
N PHE A 24 10.65 15.41 -6.35
CA PHE A 24 9.19 15.46 -6.35
C PHE A 24 8.65 16.33 -7.48
N ARG A 25 7.53 15.90 -8.06
CA ARG A 25 6.75 16.64 -9.06
C ARG A 25 5.28 16.61 -8.71
N TRP A 26 4.59 17.72 -8.94
CA TRP A 26 3.13 17.78 -8.83
C TRP A 26 2.55 18.85 -9.74
N LEU A 27 1.23 18.83 -9.93
CA LEU A 27 0.55 19.87 -10.71
C LEU A 27 -0.03 20.93 -9.78
N GLU A 28 0.28 22.18 -10.09
CA GLU A 28 -0.46 23.35 -9.61
C GLU A 28 -1.15 24.02 -10.78
N LYS A 29 -2.49 23.93 -10.80
CA LYS A 29 -3.26 24.27 -11.99
C LYS A 29 -2.80 23.41 -13.18
N ALA A 30 -2.21 24.01 -14.21
CA ALA A 30 -1.66 23.32 -15.38
C ALA A 30 -0.13 23.23 -15.39
N ASN A 31 0.56 23.78 -14.38
CA ASN A 31 2.01 23.86 -14.34
C ASN A 31 2.59 22.69 -13.50
N ILE A 32 3.65 22.09 -14.02
CA ILE A 32 4.45 21.13 -13.24
C ILE A 32 5.34 21.93 -12.29
N ILE A 33 5.16 21.70 -11.00
CA ILE A 33 6.08 22.17 -9.98
C ILE A 33 7.04 21.03 -9.65
N GLU A 34 8.32 21.39 -9.49
CA GLU A 34 9.39 20.43 -9.22
C GLU A 34 10.19 20.87 -8.00
N LYS A 35 10.59 19.90 -7.18
CA LYS A 35 11.58 20.06 -6.11
C LYS A 35 12.74 19.12 -6.35
N THR A 36 13.96 19.65 -6.31
CA THR A 36 15.19 18.85 -6.38
C THR A 36 15.52 18.21 -5.03
N TYR A 37 16.42 17.23 -4.99
CA TYR A 37 16.88 16.62 -3.72
C TYR A 37 17.53 17.66 -2.82
N ARG A 38 18.33 18.59 -3.36
CA ARG A 38 18.93 19.71 -2.62
C ARG A 38 17.87 20.63 -2.01
N GLN A 39 16.84 20.98 -2.77
CA GLN A 39 15.73 21.81 -2.28
C GLN A 39 14.94 21.08 -1.19
N PHE A 40 14.69 19.78 -1.36
CA PHE A 40 14.01 18.97 -0.34
C PHE A 40 14.79 18.95 0.99
N GLN A 41 16.11 18.72 0.92
CA GLN A 41 16.97 18.79 2.13
C GLN A 41 16.93 20.18 2.76
N SER A 42 17.01 21.24 1.95
CA SER A 42 16.93 22.62 2.43
C SER A 42 15.61 22.91 3.13
N ASP A 43 14.48 22.49 2.52
CA ASP A 43 13.15 22.67 3.11
C ASP A 43 13.00 21.89 4.43
N ILE A 44 13.55 20.66 4.53
CA ILE A 44 13.60 19.89 5.79
C ILE A 44 14.37 20.65 6.85
N ASN A 45 15.54 21.17 6.53
CA ASN A 45 16.41 21.90 7.45
C ASN A 45 15.72 23.17 7.98
N ALA A 46 15.10 23.93 7.10
CA ALA A 46 14.41 25.16 7.44
C ALA A 46 13.17 24.89 8.30
N LEU A 47 12.26 24.04 7.81
CA LEU A 47 11.03 23.69 8.56
C LEU A 47 11.37 23.03 9.90
N GLY A 48 12.37 22.16 9.94
CA GLY A 48 12.84 21.51 11.16
C GLY A 48 13.41 22.50 12.18
N THR A 49 14.15 23.51 11.72
CA THR A 49 14.66 24.58 12.55
C THR A 49 13.50 25.42 13.11
N PHE A 50 12.49 25.72 12.28
CA PHE A 50 11.26 26.35 12.76
C PHE A 50 10.58 25.51 13.83
N PHE A 51 10.34 24.22 13.62
CA PHE A 51 9.72 23.33 14.60
C PHE A 51 10.51 23.28 15.90
N TYR A 52 11.84 23.17 15.81
CA TYR A 52 12.72 23.12 16.98
C TYR A 52 12.58 24.35 17.87
N HIS A 53 12.52 25.54 17.30
CA HIS A 53 12.47 26.81 18.04
C HIS A 53 11.05 27.23 18.43
N ASN A 54 10.02 26.64 17.84
CA ASN A 54 8.62 26.98 18.09
C ASN A 54 7.84 25.90 18.88
N GLY A 55 8.52 25.22 19.81
CA GLY A 55 7.90 24.32 20.80
C GLY A 55 7.60 22.90 20.29
N LEU A 56 8.06 22.55 19.08
CA LEU A 56 7.84 21.22 18.48
C LEU A 56 9.12 20.35 18.44
N LYS A 57 10.12 20.68 19.24
CA LYS A 57 11.35 19.88 19.37
C LYS A 57 11.01 18.46 19.83
N LYS A 58 11.45 17.45 19.09
CA LYS A 58 11.20 16.02 19.36
C LYS A 58 9.72 15.71 19.64
N ALA A 59 8.82 16.50 19.08
CA ALA A 59 7.39 16.37 19.35
C ALA A 59 6.77 15.20 18.57
N ARG A 60 5.61 14.75 19.06
CA ARG A 60 4.69 13.93 18.29
C ARG A 60 3.86 14.84 17.43
N ILE A 61 3.96 14.69 16.10
CA ILE A 61 3.28 15.53 15.12
C ILE A 61 2.36 14.64 14.29
N ALA A 62 1.09 14.96 14.26
CA ALA A 62 0.12 14.30 13.40
C ALA A 62 0.03 15.02 12.05
N VAL A 63 -0.27 14.27 11.00
CA VAL A 63 -0.50 14.83 9.66
C VAL A 63 -1.70 14.14 9.01
N ILE A 64 -2.61 14.96 8.45
CA ILE A 64 -3.84 14.51 7.78
C ILE A 64 -4.05 15.27 6.47
N GLY A 65 -4.47 14.55 5.43
CA GLY A 65 -4.83 15.17 4.16
C GLY A 65 -4.51 14.33 2.94
N GLU A 66 -4.70 14.95 1.80
CA GLU A 66 -4.36 14.41 0.49
C GLU A 66 -2.84 14.31 0.33
N ASN A 67 -2.41 13.43 -0.60
CA ASN A 67 -1.00 13.36 -0.98
C ASN A 67 -0.50 14.75 -1.41
N SER A 68 0.54 15.24 -0.74
CA SER A 68 1.16 16.52 -1.06
C SER A 68 2.64 16.55 -0.65
N TYR A 69 3.39 17.48 -1.22
CA TYR A 69 4.78 17.71 -0.85
C TYR A 69 4.92 18.08 0.63
N GLU A 70 4.03 18.93 1.15
CA GLU A 70 4.04 19.40 2.54
C GLU A 70 3.77 18.25 3.52
N TRP A 71 2.94 17.27 3.12
CA TRP A 71 2.71 16.06 3.91
C TRP A 71 4.00 15.24 4.05
N ILE A 72 4.69 15.00 2.92
CA ILE A 72 5.97 14.27 2.88
C ILE A 72 7.04 15.06 3.65
N LEU A 73 7.12 16.36 3.44
CA LEU A 73 8.05 17.24 4.13
C LEU A 73 7.83 17.18 5.66
N THR A 74 6.57 17.18 6.12
CA THR A 74 6.23 17.02 7.54
C THR A 74 6.77 15.72 8.11
N TYR A 75 6.60 14.61 7.39
CA TYR A 75 7.07 13.30 7.81
C TYR A 75 8.59 13.33 8.04
N PHE A 76 9.35 13.68 7.01
CA PHE A 76 10.81 13.69 7.06
C PHE A 76 11.33 14.67 8.11
N THR A 77 10.79 15.89 8.16
CA THR A 77 11.18 16.91 9.16
C THR A 77 10.95 16.41 10.58
N THR A 78 9.83 15.77 10.85
CA THR A 78 9.51 15.26 12.20
C THR A 78 10.47 14.15 12.61
N VAL A 79 10.66 13.16 11.76
CA VAL A 79 11.44 11.96 12.07
C VAL A 79 12.95 12.28 12.14
N ILE A 80 13.47 13.09 11.21
CA ILE A 80 14.87 13.56 11.23
C ILE A 80 15.15 14.42 12.48
N GLY A 81 14.13 15.15 12.94
CA GLY A 81 14.20 15.93 14.18
C GLY A 81 14.08 15.10 15.47
N GLY A 82 14.04 13.78 15.39
CA GLY A 82 13.88 12.87 16.55
C GLY A 82 12.49 12.91 17.16
N GLY A 83 11.49 13.42 16.43
CA GLY A 83 10.08 13.35 16.80
C GLY A 83 9.40 12.07 16.32
N VAL A 84 8.11 11.95 16.61
CA VAL A 84 7.28 10.82 16.16
C VAL A 84 6.17 11.35 15.26
N ILE A 85 6.10 10.84 14.05
CA ILE A 85 5.03 11.20 13.12
C ILE A 85 3.82 10.28 13.32
N ILE A 86 2.63 10.86 13.26
CA ILE A 86 1.35 10.14 13.31
C ILE A 86 0.60 10.42 12.01
N PRO A 87 0.75 9.58 11.00
CA PRO A 87 -0.10 9.59 9.81
C PRO A 87 -1.55 9.29 10.19
N VAL A 88 -2.45 10.24 9.94
CA VAL A 88 -3.87 10.09 10.26
C VAL A 88 -4.64 9.74 9.00
N ASP A 89 -5.49 8.71 9.09
CA ASP A 89 -6.34 8.32 7.98
C ASP A 89 -7.28 9.47 7.58
N ARG A 90 -7.21 9.85 6.32
CA ARG A 90 -7.92 11.00 5.76
C ARG A 90 -9.44 10.85 5.74
N ASP A 91 -9.95 9.62 5.84
CA ASP A 91 -11.39 9.34 5.79
C ASP A 91 -12.04 9.35 7.19
N LEU A 92 -11.25 9.63 8.25
CA LEU A 92 -11.76 9.72 9.61
C LEU A 92 -12.59 11.00 9.83
N LYS A 93 -13.65 10.86 10.63
CA LYS A 93 -14.45 11.97 11.13
C LYS A 93 -13.78 12.65 12.34
N ALA A 94 -14.18 13.89 12.65
CA ALA A 94 -13.62 14.71 13.72
C ALA A 94 -13.43 13.97 15.05
N ALA A 95 -14.44 13.25 15.54
CA ALA A 95 -14.36 12.51 16.79
C ALA A 95 -13.24 11.43 16.78
N ALA A 96 -13.08 10.71 15.67
CA ALA A 96 -12.03 9.69 15.54
C ALA A 96 -10.64 10.33 15.43
N ILE A 97 -10.51 11.46 14.72
CA ILE A 97 -9.27 12.24 14.66
C ILE A 97 -8.88 12.70 16.08
N ILE A 98 -9.82 13.27 16.84
CA ILE A 98 -9.59 13.70 18.23
C ILE A 98 -9.09 12.53 19.09
N ASN A 99 -9.67 11.34 18.96
CA ASN A 99 -9.25 10.17 19.71
C ASN A 99 -7.81 9.76 19.36
N VAL A 100 -7.46 9.73 18.06
CA VAL A 100 -6.08 9.43 17.61
C VAL A 100 -5.10 10.46 18.18
N LEU A 101 -5.42 11.75 18.13
CA LEU A 101 -4.54 12.83 18.64
C LEU A 101 -4.34 12.73 20.15
N LYS A 102 -5.40 12.45 20.90
CA LYS A 102 -5.32 12.26 22.37
C LYS A 102 -4.53 11.02 22.74
N ASP A 103 -4.84 9.90 22.11
CA ASP A 103 -4.15 8.65 22.43
C ASP A 103 -2.67 8.71 22.07
N SER A 104 -2.33 9.20 20.88
CA SER A 104 -0.94 9.36 20.46
C SER A 104 -0.18 10.40 21.26
N GLY A 105 -0.88 11.34 21.91
CA GLY A 105 -0.27 12.49 22.60
C GLY A 105 0.36 13.48 21.63
N ALA A 106 -0.21 13.64 20.45
CA ALA A 106 0.22 14.61 19.44
C ALA A 106 0.24 16.04 20.03
N LYS A 107 1.25 16.83 19.65
CA LYS A 107 1.37 18.25 20.06
C LYS A 107 0.89 19.19 18.96
N ALA A 108 0.97 18.73 17.71
CA ALA A 108 0.49 19.48 16.55
C ALA A 108 -0.19 18.54 15.55
N LEU A 109 -1.10 19.12 14.78
CA LEU A 109 -1.74 18.51 13.61
C LEU A 109 -1.46 19.40 12.39
N ILE A 110 -0.78 18.83 11.41
CA ILE A 110 -0.64 19.42 10.07
C ILE A 110 -1.81 18.93 9.22
N TYR A 111 -2.48 19.83 8.51
CA TYR A 111 -3.69 19.48 7.77
C TYR A 111 -3.81 20.20 6.43
N THR A 112 -4.59 19.63 5.51
CA THR A 112 -4.93 20.21 4.21
C THR A 112 -6.29 20.92 4.27
N ASP A 113 -6.59 21.75 3.28
CA ASP A 113 -7.81 22.59 3.23
C ASP A 113 -9.13 21.81 3.32
N SER A 114 -9.11 20.52 2.97
CA SER A 114 -10.27 19.63 3.08
C SER A 114 -10.82 19.50 4.51
N TYR A 115 -10.01 19.88 5.51
CA TYR A 115 -10.40 19.80 6.92
C TYR A 115 -10.78 21.14 7.54
N ASN A 116 -10.77 22.24 6.77
CA ASN A 116 -11.10 23.58 7.28
C ASN A 116 -12.45 23.61 8.01
N SER A 117 -13.44 22.82 7.57
CA SER A 117 -14.78 22.80 8.19
C SER A 117 -14.84 22.14 9.56
N ILE A 118 -13.87 21.28 9.91
CA ILE A 118 -13.87 20.53 11.17
C ILE A 118 -12.66 20.84 12.06
N ILE A 119 -11.69 21.61 11.56
CA ILE A 119 -10.41 21.80 12.25
C ILE A 119 -10.54 22.48 13.59
N ASP A 120 -11.49 23.41 13.77
CA ASP A 120 -11.73 24.08 15.04
C ASP A 120 -12.31 23.13 16.09
N GLU A 121 -13.17 22.21 15.71
CA GLU A 121 -13.67 21.14 16.57
C GLU A 121 -12.52 20.23 17.00
N VAL A 122 -11.69 19.81 16.04
CA VAL A 122 -10.53 18.95 16.31
C VAL A 122 -9.52 19.65 17.23
N ARG A 123 -9.19 20.92 16.97
CA ARG A 123 -8.28 21.73 17.78
C ARG A 123 -8.73 21.82 19.23
N LYS A 124 -10.00 22.20 19.44
CA LYS A 124 -10.59 22.33 20.79
C LYS A 124 -10.69 20.96 21.47
N GLY A 125 -11.18 19.95 20.74
CA GLY A 125 -11.37 18.60 21.26
C GLY A 125 -10.09 17.89 21.67
N ALA A 126 -9.00 18.06 20.92
CA ALA A 126 -7.71 17.41 21.20
C ALA A 126 -6.71 18.30 21.97
N GLY A 127 -6.91 19.61 22.02
CA GLY A 127 -5.99 20.55 22.66
C GLY A 127 -4.62 20.65 21.97
N VAL A 128 -4.59 20.51 20.62
CA VAL A 128 -3.36 20.51 19.83
C VAL A 128 -3.20 21.81 19.03
N ARG A 129 -1.96 22.17 18.71
CA ARG A 129 -1.68 23.20 17.71
C ARG A 129 -2.07 22.67 16.33
N VAL A 130 -2.75 23.48 15.53
CA VAL A 130 -3.08 23.15 14.14
C VAL A 130 -2.31 24.04 13.18
N ILE A 131 -1.79 23.49 12.09
CA ILE A 131 -1.01 24.20 11.07
C ILE A 131 -1.53 23.76 9.71
N ASN A 132 -2.03 24.73 8.93
CA ASN A 132 -2.43 24.43 7.55
C ASN A 132 -1.20 24.31 6.64
N LYS A 133 -1.22 23.35 5.70
CA LYS A 133 -0.12 23.20 4.73
C LYS A 133 0.22 24.48 3.96
N ASN A 134 -0.77 25.37 3.76
CA ASN A 134 -0.58 26.63 3.05
C ASN A 134 0.32 27.63 3.81
N GLU A 135 0.57 27.40 5.12
CA GLU A 135 1.50 28.18 5.93
C GLU A 135 2.98 27.79 5.66
N PHE A 136 3.25 26.64 5.02
CA PHE A 136 4.59 26.06 4.93
C PHE A 136 5.62 26.99 4.26
N ALA A 137 5.23 27.74 3.24
CA ALA A 137 6.14 28.69 2.61
C ALA A 137 6.64 29.75 3.62
N ALA A 138 5.75 30.27 4.46
CA ALA A 138 6.09 31.23 5.51
C ALA A 138 6.94 30.59 6.62
N LEU A 139 6.59 29.35 7.05
CA LEU A 139 7.32 28.61 8.09
C LEU A 139 8.76 28.27 7.63
N ILE A 140 8.94 27.89 6.37
CA ILE A 140 10.24 27.62 5.77
C ILE A 140 11.06 28.92 5.69
N ALA A 141 10.45 30.04 5.29
CA ALA A 141 11.13 31.35 5.26
C ALA A 141 11.59 31.79 6.65
N GLU A 142 10.75 31.61 7.69
CA GLU A 142 11.13 31.88 9.08
C GLU A 142 12.27 30.95 9.53
N GLY A 143 12.19 29.66 9.20
CA GLY A 143 13.24 28.69 9.50
C GLY A 143 14.58 29.04 8.86
N ASN A 144 14.60 29.52 7.61
CA ASN A 144 15.80 30.03 6.94
C ASN A 144 16.37 31.26 7.68
N THR A 145 15.51 32.20 8.06
CA THR A 145 15.93 33.37 8.85
C THR A 145 16.57 32.96 10.21
N LEU A 146 16.04 31.91 10.83
CA LEU A 146 16.63 31.35 12.06
C LEU A 146 18.01 30.74 11.78
N LEU A 147 18.17 30.00 10.69
CA LEU A 147 19.44 29.42 10.28
C LEU A 147 20.49 30.50 9.98
N GLU A 148 20.14 31.58 9.28
CA GLU A 148 21.00 32.73 9.02
C GLU A 148 21.47 33.39 10.32
N LYS A 149 20.66 33.35 11.38
CA LYS A 149 21.01 33.80 12.73
C LYS A 149 21.82 32.77 13.54
N GLY A 150 22.32 31.70 12.92
CA GLY A 150 23.10 30.66 13.59
C GLY A 150 22.29 29.71 14.49
N LYS A 151 20.97 29.63 14.31
CA LYS A 151 20.09 28.75 15.09
C LYS A 151 20.03 27.35 14.45
N ASP A 152 21.16 26.64 14.42
CA ASP A 152 21.37 25.39 13.68
C ASP A 152 21.20 24.11 14.52
N LYS A 153 20.65 24.17 15.72
CA LYS A 153 20.52 23.02 16.65
C LYS A 153 19.75 21.85 16.04
N TYR A 154 18.77 22.11 15.17
CA TYR A 154 18.04 21.04 14.47
C TYR A 154 18.96 20.21 13.57
N LEU A 155 19.90 20.84 12.86
CA LEU A 155 20.81 20.16 11.94
C LEU A 155 21.77 19.19 12.63
N ARG A 156 22.01 19.41 13.94
CA ARG A 156 22.92 18.62 14.77
C ARG A 156 22.21 17.51 15.54
N ILE A 157 20.89 17.32 15.33
CA ILE A 157 20.16 16.24 15.99
C ILE A 157 20.68 14.91 15.47
N GLU A 158 21.06 14.05 16.40
CA GLU A 158 21.30 12.64 16.17
C GLU A 158 20.08 11.85 16.66
N THR A 159 19.68 10.85 15.89
CA THR A 159 18.56 9.97 16.21
C THR A 159 19.07 8.54 16.27
N ASN A 160 18.56 7.77 17.24
CA ASN A 160 18.73 6.33 17.21
C ASN A 160 17.68 5.74 16.23
N GLU A 161 18.14 5.03 15.22
CA GLU A 161 17.29 4.43 14.17
C GLU A 161 16.33 3.36 14.69
N LEU A 162 16.58 2.85 15.90
CA LEU A 162 15.73 1.84 16.56
C LEU A 162 14.66 2.47 17.46
N ASP A 163 14.73 3.77 17.72
CA ASP A 163 13.69 4.46 18.48
C ASP A 163 12.39 4.58 17.67
N MET A 164 11.25 4.55 18.37
CA MET A 164 9.95 4.79 17.75
C MET A 164 9.94 6.14 17.04
N SER A 165 9.68 6.10 15.72
CA SER A 165 9.62 7.28 14.87
C SER A 165 8.23 7.50 14.23
N THR A 166 7.40 6.46 14.19
CA THR A 166 6.09 6.49 13.53
C THR A 166 5.07 5.69 14.32
N ILE A 167 3.84 6.21 14.45
CA ILE A 167 2.69 5.46 14.97
C ILE A 167 1.61 5.48 13.90
N ILE A 168 1.23 4.30 13.40
CA ILE A 168 0.15 4.16 12.39
C ILE A 168 -1.02 3.43 13.03
N TYR A 169 -2.18 4.10 13.07
CA TYR A 169 -3.39 3.51 13.60
C TYR A 169 -4.08 2.65 12.54
N THR A 170 -4.18 1.35 12.82
CA THR A 170 -4.88 0.40 11.94
C THR A 170 -6.28 0.13 12.50
N SER A 171 -7.27 -0.04 11.60
CA SER A 171 -8.60 -0.48 11.98
C SER A 171 -8.53 -1.93 12.48
N GLY A 172 -8.34 -2.12 13.78
CA GLY A 172 -8.34 -3.42 14.42
C GLY A 172 -9.66 -4.17 14.19
N THR A 173 -9.59 -5.49 14.17
CA THR A 173 -10.77 -6.37 14.03
C THR A 173 -11.73 -6.29 15.21
N THR A 174 -11.29 -5.72 16.33
CA THR A 174 -12.04 -5.54 17.59
C THR A 174 -12.76 -4.19 17.70
N GLY A 175 -12.70 -3.35 16.65
CA GLY A 175 -13.40 -2.05 16.62
C GLY A 175 -12.59 -0.86 17.13
N ASN A 176 -11.60 -1.07 18.00
CA ASN A 176 -10.70 0.00 18.44
C ASN A 176 -9.40 -0.01 17.63
N PRO A 177 -9.00 1.13 17.02
CA PRO A 177 -7.75 1.22 16.27
C PRO A 177 -6.55 0.90 17.18
N LYS A 178 -5.61 0.07 16.67
CA LYS A 178 -4.33 -0.19 17.33
C LYS A 178 -3.24 0.65 16.69
N GLY A 179 -2.43 1.35 17.50
CA GLY A 179 -1.28 2.13 17.02
C GLY A 179 -0.07 1.22 16.82
N VAL A 180 0.31 0.94 15.59
CA VAL A 180 1.52 0.18 15.25
C VAL A 180 2.73 1.11 15.37
N MET A 181 3.72 0.73 16.20
CA MET A 181 4.94 1.50 16.40
C MET A 181 6.04 1.02 15.47
N LEU A 182 6.53 1.92 14.59
CA LEU A 182 7.63 1.65 13.70
C LEU A 182 8.84 2.54 14.04
N CYS A 183 10.04 2.03 13.78
CA CYS A 183 11.28 2.79 13.85
C CYS A 183 11.81 3.12 12.44
N GLN A 184 12.80 4.02 12.36
CA GLN A 184 13.41 4.36 11.07
C GLN A 184 14.06 3.13 10.42
N ASN A 185 14.73 2.31 11.23
CA ASN A 185 15.39 1.11 10.74
C ASN A 185 14.41 0.11 10.13
N SER A 186 13.23 -0.12 10.75
CA SER A 186 12.27 -1.08 10.19
C SER A 186 11.75 -0.67 8.83
N ILE A 187 11.45 0.62 8.63
CA ILE A 187 10.99 1.18 7.35
C ILE A 187 12.09 1.13 6.29
N LEU A 188 13.32 1.52 6.66
CA LEU A 188 14.44 1.55 5.71
C LEU A 188 14.99 0.16 5.41
N ALA A 189 14.90 -0.80 6.34
CA ALA A 189 15.23 -2.19 6.09
C ALA A 189 14.28 -2.80 5.06
N ASP A 190 12.97 -2.53 5.19
CA ASP A 190 11.97 -2.92 4.20
C ASP A 190 12.33 -2.37 2.81
N CYS A 191 12.57 -1.06 2.70
CA CYS A 191 12.98 -0.42 1.44
C CYS A 191 14.24 -1.06 0.83
N ARG A 192 15.27 -1.29 1.65
CA ARG A 192 16.55 -1.88 1.18
C ARG A 192 16.37 -3.30 0.66
N GLN A 193 15.60 -4.10 1.37
CA GLN A 193 15.38 -5.50 1.02
C GLN A 193 14.49 -5.61 -0.22
N ALA A 194 13.40 -4.85 -0.29
CA ALA A 194 12.54 -4.81 -1.47
C ALA A 194 13.30 -4.33 -2.71
N ALA A 195 14.21 -3.36 -2.58
CA ALA A 195 15.05 -2.87 -3.69
C ALA A 195 16.06 -3.91 -4.23
N LYS A 196 16.32 -5.01 -3.50
CA LYS A 196 17.09 -6.14 -4.03
C LYS A 196 16.28 -6.99 -5.01
N LEU A 197 14.96 -7.02 -4.88
CA LEU A 197 14.03 -7.81 -5.70
C LEU A 197 13.39 -7.00 -6.81
N VAL A 198 13.05 -5.74 -6.53
CA VAL A 198 12.32 -4.87 -7.46
C VAL A 198 13.21 -3.76 -7.97
N LYS A 199 13.27 -3.60 -9.30
CA LYS A 199 13.91 -2.45 -9.97
C LYS A 199 12.86 -1.43 -10.38
N VAL A 200 13.08 -0.18 -9.98
CA VAL A 200 12.30 0.98 -10.37
C VAL A 200 13.18 1.91 -11.18
N THR A 201 12.78 2.24 -12.39
CA THR A 201 13.47 3.15 -13.30
C THR A 201 12.53 4.28 -13.72
N GLY A 202 13.05 5.48 -13.93
CA GLY A 202 12.24 6.63 -14.35
C GLY A 202 11.19 7.08 -13.34
N PRO A 203 10.32 8.03 -13.72
CA PRO A 203 9.35 8.63 -12.81
C PRO A 203 8.36 7.62 -12.22
N SER A 204 8.11 7.71 -10.92
CA SER A 204 7.12 6.90 -10.21
C SER A 204 5.92 7.75 -9.81
N MET A 205 4.70 7.30 -10.14
CA MET A 205 3.49 8.05 -9.79
C MET A 205 2.92 7.58 -8.45
N LEU A 206 2.82 8.53 -7.51
CA LEU A 206 2.32 8.32 -6.16
C LEU A 206 0.79 8.49 -6.14
N VAL A 207 0.07 7.38 -6.17
CA VAL A 207 -1.41 7.33 -6.20
C VAL A 207 -2.00 6.93 -4.86
N LEU A 208 -1.36 5.98 -4.18
CA LEU A 208 -1.84 5.45 -2.92
C LEU A 208 -1.81 6.50 -1.80
N PRO A 209 -2.78 6.48 -0.88
CA PRO A 209 -2.75 7.36 0.27
C PRO A 209 -1.52 7.13 1.14
N ILE A 210 -0.72 8.20 1.36
CA ILE A 210 0.55 8.11 2.08
C ILE A 210 0.43 8.01 3.61
N HIS A 211 -0.78 8.07 4.15
CA HIS A 211 -1.02 7.73 5.56
C HIS A 211 -0.99 6.21 5.83
N HIS A 212 -1.07 5.38 4.79
CA HIS A 212 -0.84 3.94 4.88
C HIS A 212 0.62 3.60 4.63
N THR A 213 1.14 2.57 5.31
CA THR A 213 2.53 2.10 5.16
C THR A 213 2.89 1.81 3.71
N PHE A 214 2.03 1.11 2.96
CA PHE A 214 2.32 0.79 1.57
C PHE A 214 2.46 2.06 0.70
N GLY A 215 1.58 3.05 0.90
CA GLY A 215 1.68 4.34 0.19
C GLY A 215 2.95 5.11 0.53
N PHE A 216 3.35 5.15 1.80
CA PHE A 216 4.55 5.88 2.23
C PHE A 216 5.84 5.07 2.02
N THR A 217 5.93 3.86 2.57
CA THR A 217 7.18 3.10 2.51
C THR A 217 7.53 2.72 1.07
N ALA A 218 6.60 2.11 0.32
CA ALA A 218 6.86 1.71 -1.05
C ALA A 218 6.80 2.89 -2.04
N GLY A 219 5.78 3.77 -1.91
CA GLY A 219 5.54 4.86 -2.87
C GLY A 219 6.41 6.10 -2.65
N VAL A 220 7.01 6.29 -1.48
CA VAL A 220 7.87 7.45 -1.18
C VAL A 220 9.26 7.00 -0.74
N ALA A 221 9.39 6.31 0.39
CA ALA A 221 10.70 6.01 0.95
C ALA A 221 11.53 5.09 0.05
N ALA A 222 10.96 3.99 -0.46
CA ALA A 222 11.65 3.08 -1.38
C ALA A 222 11.97 3.76 -2.73
N VAL A 223 11.09 4.62 -3.25
CA VAL A 223 11.35 5.35 -4.51
C VAL A 223 12.55 6.29 -4.38
N LEU A 224 12.75 6.91 -3.21
CA LEU A 224 13.94 7.72 -2.94
C LEU A 224 15.25 6.91 -3.02
N PHE A 225 15.23 5.61 -2.67
CA PHE A 225 16.40 4.74 -2.87
C PHE A 225 16.81 4.61 -4.34
N PHE A 226 15.85 4.66 -5.27
CA PHE A 226 16.12 4.55 -6.71
C PHE A 226 16.53 5.88 -7.35
N ARG A 227 16.49 7.00 -6.64
CA ARG A 227 16.83 8.34 -7.16
C ARG A 227 16.01 8.73 -8.39
N VAL A 228 14.74 8.37 -8.41
CA VAL A 228 13.79 8.71 -9.48
C VAL A 228 12.73 9.69 -8.98
N PRO A 229 12.16 10.53 -9.86
CA PRO A 229 11.15 11.50 -9.45
C PRO A 229 9.88 10.84 -8.94
N ILE A 230 9.35 11.34 -7.82
CA ILE A 230 8.03 10.98 -7.28
C ILE A 230 7.02 11.99 -7.81
N CYS A 231 6.10 11.53 -8.67
CA CYS A 231 5.05 12.35 -9.25
C CYS A 231 3.78 12.23 -8.39
N ILE A 232 3.46 13.28 -7.64
CA ILE A 232 2.38 13.25 -6.65
C ILE A 232 1.04 13.46 -7.35
N ASN A 233 0.19 12.44 -7.34
CA ASN A 233 -1.22 12.55 -7.72
C ASN A 233 -2.05 12.98 -6.52
N LYS A 234 -2.75 14.11 -6.64
CA LYS A 234 -3.59 14.67 -5.57
C LYS A 234 -4.99 14.07 -5.51
N SER A 235 -5.48 13.54 -6.63
CA SER A 235 -6.86 13.08 -6.73
C SER A 235 -7.02 11.98 -7.78
N LEU A 236 -7.83 10.98 -7.46
CA LEU A 236 -8.20 9.94 -8.42
C LEU A 236 -8.93 10.48 -9.65
N ARG A 237 -9.57 11.64 -9.54
CA ARG A 237 -10.26 12.31 -10.67
C ARG A 237 -9.28 12.74 -11.76
N THR A 238 -8.04 13.09 -11.39
CA THR A 238 -6.99 13.54 -12.32
C THR A 238 -6.04 12.42 -12.72
N PHE A 239 -6.24 11.19 -12.25
CA PHE A 239 -5.33 10.05 -12.42
C PHE A 239 -4.83 9.89 -13.86
N LEU A 240 -5.75 9.83 -14.84
CA LEU A 240 -5.37 9.63 -16.24
C LEU A 240 -4.70 10.85 -16.87
N THR A 241 -5.13 12.05 -16.50
CA THR A 241 -4.49 13.31 -16.95
C THR A 241 -3.08 13.41 -16.41
N ASP A 242 -2.90 13.07 -15.12
CA ASP A 242 -1.59 13.08 -14.48
C ASP A 242 -0.66 12.02 -15.09
N MET A 243 -1.18 10.83 -15.45
CA MET A 243 -0.41 9.82 -16.22
C MET A 243 0.06 10.34 -17.57
N GLN A 244 -0.78 11.06 -18.30
CA GLN A 244 -0.38 11.66 -19.59
C GLN A 244 0.67 12.76 -19.42
N THR A 245 0.59 13.51 -18.32
CA THR A 245 1.49 14.62 -18.03
C THR A 245 2.85 14.15 -17.54
N PHE A 246 2.86 13.28 -16.53
CA PHE A 246 4.10 12.81 -15.90
C PHE A 246 4.75 11.64 -16.61
N LYS A 247 4.01 10.90 -17.44
CA LYS A 247 4.45 9.71 -18.16
C LYS A 247 5.24 8.74 -17.27
N PRO A 248 4.65 8.27 -16.16
CA PRO A 248 5.36 7.44 -15.19
C PRO A 248 5.80 6.12 -15.82
N GLU A 249 6.95 5.62 -15.36
CA GLU A 249 7.42 4.29 -15.69
C GLU A 249 6.96 3.23 -14.68
N ASN A 250 6.68 3.69 -13.45
CA ASN A 250 6.33 2.79 -12.35
C ASN A 250 5.16 3.34 -11.54
N MET A 251 4.38 2.42 -10.96
CA MET A 251 3.32 2.74 -10.01
C MET A 251 3.18 1.65 -8.95
N PHE A 252 2.81 2.06 -7.73
CA PHE A 252 2.38 1.19 -6.66
C PHE A 252 0.87 1.30 -6.53
N LEU A 253 0.14 0.19 -6.69
CA LEU A 253 -1.31 0.18 -6.78
C LEU A 253 -1.91 -0.92 -5.90
N VAL A 254 -3.20 -0.80 -5.59
CA VAL A 254 -4.00 -1.89 -5.05
C VAL A 254 -4.83 -2.54 -6.17
N PRO A 255 -5.28 -3.80 -6.03
CA PRO A 255 -5.99 -4.54 -7.08
C PRO A 255 -7.13 -3.77 -7.75
N MET A 256 -7.92 -3.03 -6.99
CA MET A 256 -9.04 -2.23 -7.53
C MET A 256 -8.63 -1.28 -8.68
N PHE A 257 -7.43 -0.68 -8.61
CA PHE A 257 -6.92 0.18 -9.70
C PHE A 257 -6.55 -0.65 -10.93
N ILE A 258 -5.94 -1.80 -10.72
CA ILE A 258 -5.51 -2.73 -11.77
C ILE A 258 -6.74 -3.25 -12.52
N GLU A 259 -7.78 -3.64 -11.79
CA GLU A 259 -9.07 -4.06 -12.32
C GLU A 259 -9.73 -2.95 -13.16
N ALA A 260 -9.74 -1.72 -12.64
CA ALA A 260 -10.29 -0.57 -13.35
C ALA A 260 -9.51 -0.25 -14.64
N MET A 261 -8.17 -0.32 -14.59
CA MET A 261 -7.32 -0.16 -15.77
C MET A 261 -7.57 -1.26 -16.80
N HIS A 262 -7.62 -2.51 -16.37
CA HIS A 262 -7.91 -3.67 -17.20
C HIS A 262 -9.29 -3.55 -17.89
N LYS A 263 -10.32 -3.25 -17.10
CA LYS A 263 -11.69 -3.04 -17.63
C LYS A 263 -11.71 -1.93 -18.68
N LYS A 264 -10.97 -0.84 -18.46
CA LYS A 264 -10.86 0.27 -19.41
C LYS A 264 -10.17 -0.16 -20.71
N ILE A 265 -9.10 -0.96 -20.64
CA ILE A 265 -8.40 -1.50 -21.82
C ILE A 265 -9.38 -2.30 -22.67
N TRP A 266 -10.02 -3.32 -22.08
CA TRP A 266 -10.90 -4.22 -22.82
C TRP A 266 -12.17 -3.54 -23.33
N LYS A 267 -12.73 -2.59 -22.58
CA LYS A 267 -13.84 -1.76 -23.03
C LYS A 267 -13.46 -0.97 -24.28
N GLY A 268 -12.31 -0.29 -24.29
CA GLY A 268 -11.85 0.47 -25.45
C GLY A 268 -11.52 -0.40 -26.66
N ILE A 269 -11.06 -1.65 -26.46
CA ILE A 269 -10.86 -2.64 -27.53
C ILE A 269 -12.22 -3.10 -28.10
N ALA A 270 -13.20 -3.37 -27.25
CA ALA A 270 -14.53 -3.82 -27.64
C ALA A 270 -15.30 -2.74 -28.41
N GLU A 271 -15.25 -1.49 -27.95
CA GLU A 271 -15.88 -0.33 -28.63
C GLU A 271 -15.36 -0.13 -30.06
N LYS A 272 -14.12 -0.55 -30.33
CA LYS A 272 -13.51 -0.53 -31.66
C LYS A 272 -13.72 -1.82 -32.46
N ASN A 273 -14.47 -2.80 -31.96
CA ASN A 273 -14.66 -4.13 -32.53
C ASN A 273 -13.35 -4.90 -32.78
N MET A 274 -12.32 -4.67 -31.97
CA MET A 274 -10.97 -5.24 -32.16
C MET A 274 -10.67 -6.44 -31.25
N THR A 275 -11.62 -6.95 -30.48
CA THR A 275 -11.39 -8.01 -29.48
C THR A 275 -10.72 -9.26 -30.08
N ALA A 276 -11.21 -9.76 -31.21
CA ALA A 276 -10.63 -10.93 -31.87
C ALA A 276 -9.21 -10.66 -32.42
N ALA A 277 -9.00 -9.48 -32.99
CA ALA A 277 -7.70 -9.06 -33.53
C ALA A 277 -6.64 -8.91 -32.40
N VAL A 278 -7.00 -8.30 -31.29
CA VAL A 278 -6.10 -8.14 -30.14
C VAL A 278 -5.76 -9.50 -29.52
N LYS A 279 -6.73 -10.42 -29.37
CA LYS A 279 -6.45 -11.79 -28.90
C LYS A 279 -5.51 -12.56 -29.85
N ALA A 280 -5.66 -12.41 -31.16
CA ALA A 280 -4.73 -12.98 -32.13
C ALA A 280 -3.32 -12.35 -32.01
N LEU A 281 -3.25 -11.02 -31.83
CA LEU A 281 -2.00 -10.29 -31.66
C LEU A 281 -1.26 -10.74 -30.40
N ILE A 282 -1.94 -10.97 -29.28
CA ILE A 282 -1.37 -11.55 -28.05
C ILE A 282 -0.75 -12.91 -28.33
N LYS A 283 -1.46 -13.82 -29.04
CA LYS A 283 -0.90 -15.14 -29.41
C LYS A 283 0.37 -15.02 -30.24
N THR A 284 0.37 -14.13 -31.23
CA THR A 284 1.53 -13.87 -32.11
C THR A 284 2.70 -13.31 -31.27
N SER A 285 2.44 -12.31 -30.42
CA SER A 285 3.43 -11.72 -29.54
C SER A 285 4.08 -12.75 -28.60
N ASN A 286 3.26 -13.60 -27.99
CA ASN A 286 3.73 -14.65 -27.10
C ASN A 286 4.53 -15.73 -27.86
N GLY A 287 4.19 -16.00 -29.12
CA GLY A 287 4.98 -16.85 -30.02
C GLY A 287 6.38 -16.26 -30.30
N LEU A 288 6.46 -14.96 -30.60
CA LEU A 288 7.72 -14.25 -30.83
C LEU A 288 8.61 -14.23 -29.57
N ARG A 289 8.02 -14.06 -28.38
CA ARG A 289 8.77 -14.10 -27.12
C ARG A 289 9.47 -15.44 -26.88
N LYS A 290 8.88 -16.56 -27.28
CA LYS A 290 9.49 -17.89 -27.16
C LYS A 290 10.80 -18.03 -27.94
N VAL A 291 10.97 -17.22 -29.00
CA VAL A 291 12.21 -17.15 -29.79
C VAL A 291 13.07 -15.91 -29.49
N GLY A 292 12.81 -15.27 -28.34
CA GLY A 292 13.62 -14.14 -27.86
C GLY A 292 13.27 -12.79 -28.44
N ILE A 293 12.20 -12.66 -29.23
CA ILE A 293 11.79 -11.39 -29.86
C ILE A 293 10.64 -10.76 -29.07
N ASP A 294 10.91 -9.69 -28.32
CA ASP A 294 9.87 -8.92 -27.62
C ASP A 294 9.48 -7.67 -28.43
N ARG A 295 8.25 -7.64 -28.91
CA ARG A 295 7.63 -6.54 -29.64
C ARG A 295 6.37 -6.01 -28.99
N ARG A 296 6.07 -6.40 -27.74
CA ARG A 296 4.82 -6.04 -27.04
C ARG A 296 4.56 -4.54 -27.05
N LYS A 297 5.53 -3.70 -26.65
CA LYS A 297 5.37 -2.24 -26.63
C LYS A 297 4.96 -1.66 -27.98
N SER A 298 5.55 -2.13 -29.07
CA SER A 298 5.20 -1.64 -30.42
C SER A 298 3.87 -2.19 -30.91
N MET A 299 3.56 -3.46 -30.62
CA MET A 299 2.32 -4.12 -31.02
C MET A 299 1.11 -3.56 -30.28
N PHE A 300 1.27 -3.21 -28.99
CA PHE A 300 0.20 -2.65 -28.13
C PHE A 300 0.39 -1.16 -27.85
N LYS A 301 1.00 -0.42 -28.77
CA LYS A 301 1.33 1.03 -28.63
C LYS A 301 0.15 1.87 -28.12
N GLN A 302 -1.07 1.66 -28.65
CA GLN A 302 -2.26 2.42 -28.23
C GLN A 302 -2.62 2.18 -26.75
N ILE A 303 -2.39 0.97 -26.24
CA ILE A 303 -2.60 0.64 -24.82
C ILE A 303 -1.59 1.39 -23.98
N HIS A 304 -0.31 1.34 -24.34
CA HIS A 304 0.75 2.11 -23.65
C HIS A 304 0.48 3.61 -23.68
N GLU A 305 0.11 4.16 -24.82
CA GLU A 305 -0.20 5.59 -24.97
C GLU A 305 -1.37 6.03 -24.08
N SER A 306 -2.36 5.16 -23.85
CA SER A 306 -3.49 5.45 -22.95
C SER A 306 -3.05 5.65 -21.49
N PHE A 307 -1.85 5.16 -21.12
CA PHE A 307 -1.24 5.28 -19.81
C PHE A 307 0.03 6.15 -19.82
N GLY A 308 0.15 7.11 -20.75
CA GLY A 308 1.28 8.04 -20.84
C GLY A 308 2.46 7.54 -21.67
N GLY A 309 2.43 6.31 -22.19
CA GLY A 309 3.41 5.74 -23.12
C GLY A 309 4.62 5.06 -22.49
N ASN A 310 4.92 5.32 -21.22
CA ASN A 310 6.14 4.86 -20.57
C ASN A 310 5.94 3.80 -19.47
N LEU A 311 4.72 3.48 -19.11
CA LEU A 311 4.42 2.54 -18.02
C LEU A 311 5.04 1.17 -18.28
N ASN A 312 5.95 0.76 -17.40
CA ASN A 312 6.70 -0.49 -17.50
C ASN A 312 6.34 -1.46 -16.38
N VAL A 313 6.24 -0.96 -15.13
CA VAL A 313 6.10 -1.79 -13.95
C VAL A 313 4.97 -1.27 -13.06
N ILE A 314 4.12 -2.17 -12.64
CA ILE A 314 3.12 -1.95 -11.59
C ILE A 314 3.43 -2.92 -10.45
N ILE A 315 3.52 -2.40 -9.23
CA ILE A 315 3.66 -3.21 -8.03
C ILE A 315 2.32 -3.20 -7.29
N SER A 316 1.71 -4.38 -7.17
CA SER A 316 0.42 -4.56 -6.50
C SER A 316 0.60 -5.05 -5.07
N GLY A 317 -0.21 -4.54 -4.15
CA GLY A 317 -0.23 -5.00 -2.76
C GLY A 317 -1.49 -4.57 -2.02
N GLY A 318 -1.59 -4.98 -0.76
CA GLY A 318 -2.66 -4.58 0.15
C GLY A 318 -3.95 -5.40 0.07
N ALA A 319 -4.17 -6.16 -0.98
CA ALA A 319 -5.28 -7.12 -1.13
C ALA A 319 -4.88 -8.23 -2.12
N ALA A 320 -5.65 -9.32 -2.15
CA ALA A 320 -5.47 -10.38 -3.13
C ALA A 320 -5.64 -9.85 -4.56
N LEU A 321 -4.80 -10.34 -5.47
CA LEU A 321 -4.83 -10.00 -6.90
C LEU A 321 -5.06 -11.27 -7.71
N ASP A 322 -6.11 -11.28 -8.54
CA ASP A 322 -6.35 -12.42 -9.45
C ASP A 322 -5.15 -12.58 -10.40
N PRO A 323 -4.56 -13.79 -10.47
CA PRO A 323 -3.46 -14.12 -11.36
C PRO A 323 -3.71 -13.79 -12.84
N MET A 324 -4.96 -13.74 -13.27
CA MET A 324 -5.37 -13.35 -14.62
C MET A 324 -4.83 -11.95 -14.98
N TYR A 325 -4.92 -10.99 -14.04
CA TYR A 325 -4.44 -9.63 -14.30
C TYR A 325 -2.93 -9.59 -14.52
N VAL A 326 -2.16 -10.35 -13.73
CA VAL A 326 -0.71 -10.44 -13.91
C VAL A 326 -0.37 -10.89 -15.31
N LYS A 327 -1.02 -11.97 -15.77
CA LYS A 327 -0.82 -12.52 -17.11
C LYS A 327 -1.22 -11.53 -18.21
N GLU A 328 -2.38 -10.90 -18.11
CA GLU A 328 -2.89 -10.04 -19.19
C GLU A 328 -2.12 -8.73 -19.30
N PHE A 329 -1.66 -8.12 -18.18
CA PHE A 329 -0.76 -6.98 -18.24
C PHE A 329 0.61 -7.35 -18.83
N GLU A 330 1.14 -8.52 -18.48
CA GLU A 330 2.34 -9.08 -19.11
C GLU A 330 2.16 -9.28 -20.63
N ASP A 331 1.02 -9.75 -21.07
CA ASP A 331 0.70 -9.92 -22.49
C ASP A 331 0.74 -8.59 -23.27
N PHE A 332 0.41 -7.48 -22.61
CA PHE A 332 0.52 -6.12 -23.16
C PHE A 332 1.92 -5.52 -23.03
N GLY A 333 2.84 -6.15 -22.30
CA GLY A 333 4.21 -5.65 -22.07
C GLY A 333 4.33 -4.69 -20.89
N ILE A 334 3.42 -4.77 -19.93
CA ILE A 334 3.48 -4.08 -18.63
C ILE A 334 3.72 -5.15 -17.57
N THR A 335 4.84 -5.09 -16.88
CA THR A 335 5.15 -6.04 -15.81
C THR A 335 4.32 -5.72 -14.58
N LEU A 336 3.55 -6.68 -14.10
CA LEU A 336 2.73 -6.56 -12.91
C LEU A 336 3.25 -7.50 -11.83
N LEU A 337 3.86 -6.92 -10.79
CA LEU A 337 4.43 -7.65 -9.64
C LEU A 337 3.43 -7.66 -8.50
N ASN A 338 3.14 -8.84 -7.97
CA ASN A 338 2.33 -8.98 -6.77
C ASN A 338 3.22 -9.03 -5.53
N GLY A 339 2.79 -8.39 -4.43
CA GLY A 339 3.48 -8.40 -3.15
C GLY A 339 2.51 -8.55 -1.98
N TYR A 340 3.03 -9.04 -0.87
CA TYR A 340 2.33 -9.23 0.38
C TYR A 340 3.00 -8.45 1.50
N GLY A 341 2.17 -7.90 2.37
CA GLY A 341 2.65 -7.23 3.55
C GLY A 341 1.55 -6.69 4.44
N ILE A 342 1.95 -6.27 5.62
CA ILE A 342 1.08 -5.75 6.68
C ILE A 342 1.78 -4.59 7.37
N THR A 343 1.01 -3.70 7.97
CA THR A 343 1.55 -2.50 8.65
C THR A 343 2.60 -2.86 9.70
N GLU A 344 2.39 -3.94 10.43
CA GLU A 344 3.28 -4.46 11.47
C GLU A 344 4.64 -4.96 10.94
N CYS A 345 4.79 -5.08 9.61
CA CYS A 345 6.04 -5.46 8.94
C CYS A 345 6.61 -4.37 8.00
N SER A 346 6.19 -3.12 8.10
CA SER A 346 6.80 -1.89 7.52
C SER A 346 6.67 -1.57 6.02
N PRO A 347 5.88 -2.14 5.12
CA PRO A 347 4.90 -3.19 5.28
C PRO A 347 5.26 -4.52 4.61
N VAL A 348 6.28 -4.58 3.71
CA VAL A 348 6.51 -5.68 2.77
C VAL A 348 7.14 -6.89 3.46
N VAL A 349 6.58 -8.07 3.24
CA VAL A 349 7.15 -9.35 3.68
C VAL A 349 7.66 -10.15 2.48
N ALA A 350 6.94 -10.10 1.38
CA ALA A 350 7.30 -10.78 0.14
C ALA A 350 6.87 -9.95 -1.07
N VAL A 351 7.62 -10.04 -2.17
CA VAL A 351 7.29 -9.39 -3.44
C VAL A 351 7.87 -10.17 -4.60
N ASN A 352 7.13 -10.26 -5.71
CA ASN A 352 7.65 -10.80 -6.96
C ASN A 352 8.76 -9.90 -7.51
N SER A 353 9.70 -10.49 -8.23
CA SER A 353 10.89 -9.81 -8.72
C SER A 353 10.80 -9.48 -10.23
N ASN A 354 11.45 -8.40 -10.63
CA ASN A 354 11.73 -8.07 -12.02
C ASN A 354 13.25 -7.98 -12.31
N ASN A 355 14.08 -8.55 -11.44
CA ASN A 355 15.53 -8.53 -11.56
C ASN A 355 16.09 -9.61 -12.50
N GLY A 356 15.37 -10.71 -12.69
CA GLY A 356 15.75 -11.83 -13.51
C GLY A 356 14.65 -12.28 -14.45
N LYS A 357 14.97 -13.24 -15.31
CA LYS A 357 14.01 -13.87 -16.18
C LYS A 357 13.25 -14.92 -15.37
N ASP A 358 11.93 -14.91 -15.48
CA ASP A 358 11.02 -15.86 -14.81
C ASP A 358 10.94 -15.75 -13.25
N GLU A 359 11.35 -14.62 -12.66
CA GLU A 359 11.22 -14.36 -11.23
C GLU A 359 9.84 -13.81 -10.81
N ASN A 360 8.97 -13.49 -11.77
CA ASN A 360 7.58 -13.11 -11.50
C ASN A 360 6.69 -14.35 -11.54
N ARG A 361 6.51 -15.03 -10.40
CA ARG A 361 5.71 -16.26 -10.30
C ARG A 361 4.24 -15.94 -10.12
N ILE A 362 3.47 -16.16 -11.18
CA ILE A 362 2.02 -15.88 -11.20
C ILE A 362 1.31 -16.77 -10.17
N GLY A 363 0.44 -16.14 -9.36
CA GLY A 363 -0.29 -16.80 -8.27
C GLY A 363 0.39 -16.73 -6.91
N SER A 364 1.70 -16.45 -6.86
CA SER A 364 2.40 -16.17 -5.60
C SER A 364 2.36 -14.68 -5.26
N VAL A 365 2.69 -14.36 -4.01
CA VAL A 365 2.99 -12.98 -3.58
C VAL A 365 4.48 -12.67 -3.64
N GLY A 366 5.27 -13.56 -4.24
CA GLY A 366 6.69 -13.39 -4.51
C GLY A 366 7.62 -14.03 -3.50
N LEU A 367 8.89 -13.70 -3.66
CA LEU A 367 9.97 -14.12 -2.77
C LEU A 367 9.89 -13.38 -1.44
N VAL A 368 10.15 -14.09 -0.35
CA VAL A 368 10.37 -13.46 0.96
C VAL A 368 11.53 -12.48 0.87
N LEU A 369 11.43 -11.34 1.55
CA LEU A 369 12.51 -10.35 1.56
C LEU A 369 13.82 -10.94 2.07
N PRO A 370 14.99 -10.65 1.45
CA PRO A 370 16.25 -11.41 1.65
C PRO A 370 16.77 -11.50 3.08
N ASP A 371 16.56 -10.48 3.91
CA ASP A 371 17.05 -10.42 5.29
C ASP A 371 15.86 -10.54 6.29
N THR A 372 14.82 -11.30 5.90
CA THR A 372 13.60 -11.53 6.67
C THR A 372 13.34 -13.04 6.77
N ASP A 373 13.12 -13.52 7.97
CA ASP A 373 12.75 -14.92 8.19
C ASP A 373 11.22 -15.05 8.15
N VAL A 374 10.74 -16.06 7.44
CA VAL A 374 9.33 -16.47 7.45
C VAL A 374 9.26 -17.96 7.77
N LYS A 375 8.34 -18.34 8.64
CA LYS A 375 7.99 -19.74 8.90
C LYS A 375 6.47 -19.92 8.87
N ILE A 376 6.06 -21.11 8.55
CA ILE A 376 4.66 -21.55 8.63
C ILE A 376 4.51 -22.37 9.91
N ILE A 377 3.46 -22.12 10.68
CA ILE A 377 3.15 -22.88 11.89
C ILE A 377 1.73 -23.42 11.84
N ASN A 378 1.49 -24.51 12.56
CA ASN A 378 0.19 -25.20 12.61
C ASN A 378 -0.32 -25.57 11.21
N GLU A 379 0.57 -26.19 10.42
CA GLU A 379 0.28 -26.58 9.04
C GLU A 379 -0.81 -27.66 8.97
N ASP A 380 -1.66 -27.53 7.96
CA ASP A 380 -2.61 -28.59 7.58
C ASP A 380 -1.94 -29.64 6.66
N ASP A 381 -2.71 -30.64 6.24
CA ASP A 381 -2.26 -31.72 5.36
C ASP A 381 -1.67 -31.24 4.01
N ASN A 382 -1.89 -29.97 3.65
CA ASN A 382 -1.39 -29.33 2.41
C ASN A 382 -0.20 -28.40 2.68
N GLY A 383 0.34 -28.36 3.90
CA GLY A 383 1.42 -27.45 4.30
C GLY A 383 0.99 -25.99 4.48
N CYS A 384 -0.33 -25.72 4.51
CA CYS A 384 -0.85 -24.39 4.75
C CYS A 384 -1.05 -24.15 6.25
N GLY A 385 -0.47 -23.06 6.76
CA GLY A 385 -0.55 -22.71 8.17
C GLY A 385 -0.41 -21.21 8.39
N GLU A 386 -0.28 -20.78 9.64
CA GLU A 386 -0.12 -19.37 9.99
C GLU A 386 1.28 -18.89 9.65
N ILE A 387 1.33 -17.77 8.93
CA ILE A 387 2.58 -17.11 8.53
C ILE A 387 3.13 -16.34 9.73
N CYS A 388 4.35 -16.64 10.13
CA CYS A 388 5.08 -15.93 11.17
C CYS A 388 6.32 -15.26 10.56
N VAL A 389 6.58 -14.01 10.96
CA VAL A 389 7.65 -13.17 10.41
C VAL A 389 8.62 -12.76 11.51
N ARG A 390 9.91 -12.80 11.21
CA ARG A 390 10.98 -12.28 12.07
C ARG A 390 11.99 -11.51 11.23
N GLY A 391 12.48 -10.39 11.75
CA GLY A 391 13.48 -9.56 11.08
C GLY A 391 13.40 -8.10 11.44
N SER A 392 14.29 -7.33 10.85
CA SER A 392 14.38 -5.88 11.10
C SER A 392 13.18 -5.07 10.61
N ILE A 393 12.33 -5.64 9.77
CA ILE A 393 11.12 -5.01 9.24
C ILE A 393 9.95 -5.01 10.25
N VAL A 394 10.02 -5.86 11.29
CA VAL A 394 8.93 -6.05 12.25
C VAL A 394 8.80 -4.83 13.18
N MET A 395 7.57 -4.49 13.54
CA MET A 395 7.22 -3.39 14.43
C MET A 395 7.86 -3.51 15.81
N LEU A 396 7.93 -2.40 16.54
CA LEU A 396 8.32 -2.38 17.95
C LEU A 396 7.21 -2.91 18.88
N GLY A 397 5.98 -3.02 18.40
CA GLY A 397 4.79 -3.43 19.14
C GLY A 397 3.64 -2.46 18.95
N TYR A 398 2.53 -2.69 19.68
CA TYR A 398 1.37 -1.81 19.68
C TYR A 398 1.48 -0.74 20.77
N PHE A 399 1.29 0.52 20.38
CA PHE A 399 1.40 1.68 21.26
C PHE A 399 0.40 1.59 22.42
N LYS A 400 0.90 1.70 23.67
CA LYS A 400 0.14 1.58 24.91
C LYS A 400 -0.67 0.26 25.05
N ASN A 401 -0.34 -0.77 24.29
CA ASN A 401 -1.07 -2.04 24.32
C ASN A 401 -0.10 -3.23 24.40
N LYS A 402 0.45 -3.46 25.60
CA LYS A 402 1.41 -4.53 25.86
C LYS A 402 0.79 -5.92 25.71
N GLU A 403 -0.48 -6.07 26.08
CA GLU A 403 -1.20 -7.33 25.96
C GLU A 403 -1.31 -7.75 24.49
N ALA A 404 -1.88 -6.88 23.64
CA ALA A 404 -1.95 -7.16 22.21
C ALA A 404 -0.57 -7.35 21.55
N THR A 405 0.49 -6.74 22.11
CA THR A 405 1.85 -6.97 21.62
C THR A 405 2.32 -8.37 21.99
N ALA A 406 2.11 -8.80 23.23
CA ALA A 406 2.48 -10.14 23.70
C ALA A 406 1.71 -11.23 22.95
N ASP A 407 0.41 -11.01 22.68
CA ASP A 407 -0.42 -11.96 21.92
C ASP A 407 0.04 -12.11 20.46
N ALA A 408 0.57 -11.04 19.87
CA ALA A 408 1.00 -11.04 18.48
C ALA A 408 2.47 -11.45 18.29
N MET A 409 3.28 -11.44 19.35
CA MET A 409 4.72 -11.70 19.26
C MET A 409 5.13 -12.82 20.22
N GLU A 410 5.70 -13.88 19.68
CA GLU A 410 6.20 -15.01 20.46
C GLU A 410 7.66 -15.33 20.08
N ASN A 411 8.56 -15.30 21.07
CA ASN A 411 10.00 -15.65 20.88
C ASN A 411 10.66 -14.88 19.73
N GLY A 412 10.31 -13.59 19.54
CA GLY A 412 10.84 -12.74 18.48
C GLY A 412 10.18 -12.93 17.12
N TRP A 413 9.17 -13.80 17.01
CA TRP A 413 8.34 -13.99 15.83
C TRP A 413 7.04 -13.20 15.95
N PHE A 414 6.67 -12.53 14.88
CA PHE A 414 5.37 -11.87 14.76
C PHE A 414 4.38 -12.80 14.05
N ASN A 415 3.27 -13.11 14.71
CA ASN A 415 2.18 -13.92 14.18
C ASN A 415 1.24 -13.03 13.37
N THR A 416 1.22 -13.22 12.05
CA THR A 416 0.51 -12.28 11.15
C THR A 416 -1.01 -12.44 11.18
N GLY A 417 -1.49 -13.60 11.60
CA GLY A 417 -2.88 -14.00 11.46
C GLY A 417 -3.30 -14.27 10.02
N ASP A 418 -2.35 -14.25 9.06
CA ASP A 418 -2.55 -14.68 7.68
C ASP A 418 -2.16 -16.15 7.53
N LEU A 419 -2.86 -16.88 6.68
CA LEU A 419 -2.60 -18.28 6.36
C LEU A 419 -2.00 -18.39 4.97
N GLY A 420 -1.06 -19.31 4.82
CA GLY A 420 -0.36 -19.52 3.56
C GLY A 420 0.67 -20.64 3.64
N TYR A 421 1.46 -20.76 2.59
CA TYR A 421 2.56 -21.73 2.50
C TYR A 421 3.72 -21.15 1.67
N ILE A 422 4.89 -21.77 1.81
CA ILE A 422 6.09 -21.44 1.03
C ILE A 422 6.43 -22.67 0.19
N ASP A 423 6.70 -22.46 -1.12
CA ASP A 423 7.15 -23.54 -1.99
C ASP A 423 8.68 -23.79 -1.88
N ASP A 424 9.15 -24.84 -2.55
CA ASP A 424 10.56 -25.26 -2.53
C ASP A 424 11.53 -24.20 -3.09
N ASP A 425 11.03 -23.23 -3.85
CA ASP A 425 11.79 -22.11 -4.41
C ASP A 425 11.68 -20.82 -3.57
N ASN A 426 11.13 -20.89 -2.35
CA ASN A 426 10.92 -19.79 -1.41
C ASN A 426 9.91 -18.72 -1.89
N TYR A 427 8.95 -19.07 -2.75
CA TYR A 427 7.83 -18.21 -3.04
C TYR A 427 6.73 -18.39 -2.02
N LEU A 428 6.22 -17.26 -1.51
CA LEU A 428 5.13 -17.25 -0.54
C LEU A 428 3.78 -17.19 -1.26
N TYR A 429 2.82 -17.96 -0.76
CA TYR A 429 1.42 -17.99 -1.21
C TYR A 429 0.50 -17.69 -0.04
N ILE A 430 -0.49 -16.84 -0.27
CA ILE A 430 -1.49 -16.47 0.75
C ILE A 430 -2.78 -17.23 0.43
N SER A 431 -3.30 -17.96 1.42
CA SER A 431 -4.55 -18.72 1.31
C SER A 431 -5.74 -18.00 1.95
N GLY A 432 -5.50 -17.16 2.98
CA GLY A 432 -6.57 -16.42 3.64
C GLY A 432 -6.18 -15.88 5.02
N ARG A 433 -7.19 -15.58 5.84
CA ARG A 433 -7.04 -15.09 7.21
C ARG A 433 -7.43 -16.17 8.22
N LYS A 434 -6.61 -16.40 9.24
CA LYS A 434 -6.87 -17.37 10.33
C LYS A 434 -8.26 -17.18 10.98
N LYS A 435 -8.65 -15.93 11.24
CA LYS A 435 -9.96 -15.60 11.83
C LYS A 435 -11.16 -15.83 10.92
N ASN A 436 -10.94 -15.97 9.61
CA ASN A 436 -11.98 -16.22 8.62
C ASN A 436 -12.08 -17.71 8.26
N LEU A 437 -11.08 -18.52 8.67
CA LEU A 437 -11.01 -19.94 8.37
C LEU A 437 -12.31 -20.63 8.82
N ILE A 438 -12.93 -21.35 7.90
CA ILE A 438 -14.10 -22.18 8.17
C ILE A 438 -13.60 -23.61 8.45
N ILE A 439 -13.85 -24.10 9.64
CA ILE A 439 -13.57 -25.49 10.01
C ILE A 439 -14.91 -26.20 10.06
N LEU A 440 -15.13 -27.15 9.14
CA LEU A 440 -16.33 -27.95 9.11
C LEU A 440 -16.30 -29.06 10.17
N ASN A 441 -17.46 -29.60 10.53
CA ASN A 441 -17.58 -30.70 11.50
C ASN A 441 -16.79 -31.96 11.14
N ASN A 442 -16.45 -32.12 9.86
CA ASN A 442 -15.58 -33.21 9.36
C ASN A 442 -14.07 -32.90 9.46
N GLY A 443 -13.68 -31.79 10.10
CA GLY A 443 -12.30 -31.35 10.29
C GLY A 443 -11.64 -30.71 9.04
N LYS A 444 -12.38 -30.51 7.94
CA LYS A 444 -11.80 -29.88 6.73
C LYS A 444 -11.75 -28.37 6.88
N ASN A 445 -10.58 -27.83 6.55
CA ASN A 445 -10.33 -26.40 6.45
C ASN A 445 -10.82 -25.85 5.10
N ILE A 446 -11.55 -24.73 5.16
CA ILE A 446 -11.99 -23.98 3.97
C ILE A 446 -11.56 -22.54 4.16
N TYR A 447 -10.87 -22.05 3.16
CA TYR A 447 -10.42 -20.66 3.05
C TYR A 447 -11.50 -19.88 2.28
N PRO A 448 -12.31 -19.03 2.94
CA PRO A 448 -13.40 -18.32 2.28
C PRO A 448 -12.92 -17.46 1.11
N GLU A 449 -11.73 -16.87 1.24
CA GLU A 449 -11.13 -16.00 0.26
C GLU A 449 -10.92 -16.72 -1.08
N GLU A 450 -10.58 -18.01 -1.09
CA GLU A 450 -10.46 -18.82 -2.31
C GLU A 450 -11.81 -18.93 -3.06
N LEU A 451 -12.89 -19.16 -2.31
CA LEU A 451 -14.23 -19.26 -2.92
C LEU A 451 -14.74 -17.89 -3.38
N GLU A 452 -14.41 -16.83 -2.65
CA GLU A 452 -14.76 -15.46 -3.02
C GLU A 452 -14.08 -15.03 -4.31
N GLU A 453 -12.80 -15.38 -4.48
CA GLU A 453 -12.07 -15.13 -5.72
C GLU A 453 -12.73 -15.83 -6.92
N LEU A 454 -13.14 -17.08 -6.74
CA LEU A 454 -13.87 -17.81 -7.79
C LEU A 454 -15.22 -17.18 -8.10
N LEU A 455 -15.94 -16.69 -7.09
CA LEU A 455 -17.22 -16.00 -7.27
C LEU A 455 -17.05 -14.67 -8.00
N LEU A 456 -16.00 -13.89 -7.69
CA LEU A 456 -15.72 -12.61 -8.33
C LEU A 456 -15.35 -12.74 -9.82
N ARG A 457 -14.95 -13.94 -10.29
CA ARG A 457 -14.73 -14.22 -11.71
C ARG A 457 -16.03 -14.42 -12.50
N ILE A 458 -17.15 -14.61 -11.80
CA ILE A 458 -18.47 -14.75 -12.44
C ILE A 458 -18.93 -13.37 -12.91
N PRO A 459 -19.28 -13.18 -14.21
CA PRO A 459 -19.93 -11.95 -14.66
C PRO A 459 -21.13 -11.62 -13.79
N ASP A 460 -21.40 -10.35 -13.55
CA ASP A 460 -22.46 -9.82 -12.69
C ASP A 460 -22.26 -10.00 -11.18
N VAL A 461 -21.22 -10.67 -10.68
CA VAL A 461 -20.82 -10.61 -9.28
C VAL A 461 -20.00 -9.34 -9.05
N ILE A 462 -20.50 -8.45 -8.20
CA ILE A 462 -19.84 -7.18 -7.86
C ILE A 462 -19.00 -7.35 -6.60
N GLU A 463 -19.58 -7.99 -5.58
CA GLU A 463 -18.91 -8.32 -4.31
C GLU A 463 -19.43 -9.67 -3.80
N ALA A 464 -18.58 -10.41 -3.12
CA ALA A 464 -18.94 -11.68 -2.50
C ALA A 464 -18.26 -11.85 -1.13
N VAL A 465 -18.98 -12.41 -0.18
CA VAL A 465 -18.44 -12.84 1.10
C VAL A 465 -18.92 -14.26 1.38
N VAL A 466 -17.99 -15.15 1.69
CA VAL A 466 -18.25 -16.54 2.05
C VAL A 466 -18.05 -16.74 3.55
N TYR A 467 -18.98 -17.43 4.18
CA TYR A 467 -18.93 -17.73 5.62
C TYR A 467 -19.64 -19.04 5.94
N ASN A 468 -19.41 -19.53 7.16
CA ASN A 468 -20.13 -20.69 7.68
C ASN A 468 -21.46 -20.27 8.29
N GLU A 469 -22.53 -20.94 7.90
CA GLU A 469 -23.85 -20.82 8.52
C GLU A 469 -24.41 -22.23 8.74
N ASP A 470 -24.55 -22.64 9.99
CA ASP A 470 -25.05 -23.96 10.40
C ASP A 470 -24.31 -25.13 9.70
N ASP A 471 -22.98 -25.13 9.79
CA ASP A 471 -22.08 -26.11 9.14
C ASP A 471 -22.26 -26.18 7.62
N THR A 472 -22.69 -25.07 7.03
CA THR A 472 -22.94 -24.95 5.59
C THR A 472 -22.21 -23.74 5.02
N ILE A 473 -21.51 -23.96 3.89
CA ILE A 473 -20.88 -22.86 3.17
C ILE A 473 -21.96 -22.00 2.53
N THR A 474 -22.04 -20.77 3.00
CA THR A 474 -22.98 -19.75 2.54
C THR A 474 -22.21 -18.63 1.85
N ALA A 475 -22.64 -18.20 0.68
CA ALA A 475 -22.13 -17.01 0.00
C ALA A 475 -23.20 -15.91 -0.01
N GLU A 476 -22.85 -14.74 0.50
CA GLU A 476 -23.64 -13.52 0.34
C GLU A 476 -23.02 -12.67 -0.78
N ILE A 477 -23.82 -12.34 -1.80
CA ILE A 477 -23.34 -11.78 -3.06
C ILE A 477 -24.10 -10.49 -3.38
N TYR A 478 -23.34 -9.42 -3.65
CA TYR A 478 -23.87 -8.21 -4.25
C TYR A 478 -23.89 -8.35 -5.77
N THR A 479 -25.08 -8.26 -6.36
CA THR A 479 -25.30 -8.39 -7.81
C THR A 479 -26.59 -7.70 -8.23
N GLU A 480 -26.60 -7.18 -9.46
CA GLU A 480 -27.81 -6.68 -10.13
C GLU A 480 -28.57 -7.79 -10.87
N ASN A 481 -27.98 -8.99 -11.04
CA ASN A 481 -28.56 -10.11 -11.78
C ASN A 481 -28.50 -11.45 -11.01
N PRO A 482 -29.29 -11.59 -9.91
CA PRO A 482 -29.25 -12.78 -9.07
C PRO A 482 -29.47 -14.10 -9.83
N SER A 483 -30.37 -14.10 -10.79
CA SER A 483 -30.70 -15.31 -11.56
C SER A 483 -29.55 -15.81 -12.44
N ALA A 484 -28.79 -14.90 -13.05
CA ALA A 484 -27.62 -15.26 -13.84
C ALA A 484 -26.50 -15.80 -12.94
N VAL A 485 -26.24 -15.11 -11.83
CA VAL A 485 -25.22 -15.51 -10.84
C VAL A 485 -25.55 -16.87 -10.23
N GLN A 486 -26.83 -17.13 -9.86
CA GLN A 486 -27.23 -18.43 -9.34
C GLN A 486 -26.94 -19.58 -10.32
N ARG A 487 -27.20 -19.39 -11.61
CA ARG A 487 -26.88 -20.40 -12.64
C ARG A 487 -25.36 -20.62 -12.75
N ALA A 488 -24.59 -19.54 -12.74
CA ALA A 488 -23.14 -19.61 -12.84
C ALA A 488 -22.51 -20.31 -11.62
N VAL A 489 -23.00 -20.03 -10.40
CA VAL A 489 -22.54 -20.72 -9.18
C VAL A 489 -22.85 -22.21 -9.21
N LYS A 490 -23.99 -22.63 -9.77
CA LYS A 490 -24.27 -24.06 -9.98
C LYS A 490 -23.24 -24.72 -10.92
N VAL A 491 -22.74 -24.01 -11.93
CA VAL A 491 -21.67 -24.51 -12.81
C VAL A 491 -20.34 -24.54 -12.06
N LEU A 492 -19.99 -23.48 -11.32
CA LEU A 492 -18.80 -23.41 -10.50
C LEU A 492 -18.73 -24.58 -9.51
N ASN A 493 -19.81 -24.85 -8.80
CA ASN A 493 -19.91 -25.94 -7.81
C ASN A 493 -19.61 -27.33 -8.39
N ARG A 494 -19.83 -27.57 -9.68
CA ARG A 494 -19.50 -28.86 -10.31
C ARG A 494 -17.99 -29.12 -10.40
N GLY A 495 -17.19 -28.07 -10.39
CA GLY A 495 -15.73 -28.15 -10.40
C GLY A 495 -15.10 -28.16 -9.01
N LEU A 496 -15.88 -27.95 -7.94
CA LEU A 496 -15.38 -27.88 -6.57
C LEU A 496 -15.41 -29.25 -5.87
N PRO A 497 -14.45 -29.53 -4.99
CA PRO A 497 -14.55 -30.64 -4.05
C PRO A 497 -15.86 -30.57 -3.25
N VAL A 498 -16.44 -31.72 -2.91
CA VAL A 498 -17.75 -31.80 -2.23
C VAL A 498 -17.82 -30.94 -0.95
N TYR A 499 -16.73 -30.88 -0.18
CA TYR A 499 -16.66 -30.11 1.04
C TYR A 499 -16.51 -28.59 0.83
N LYS A 500 -16.17 -28.12 -0.40
CA LYS A 500 -16.09 -26.69 -0.76
C LYS A 500 -17.33 -26.18 -1.50
N VAL A 501 -18.33 -27.03 -1.73
CA VAL A 501 -19.56 -26.67 -2.46
C VAL A 501 -20.32 -25.58 -1.71
N ILE A 502 -20.60 -24.46 -2.38
CA ILE A 502 -21.42 -23.36 -1.86
C ILE A 502 -22.89 -23.81 -1.94
N LYS A 503 -23.47 -24.12 -0.78
CA LYS A 503 -24.83 -24.65 -0.71
C LYS A 503 -25.88 -23.55 -0.65
N ASN A 504 -25.61 -22.50 0.13
CA ASN A 504 -26.54 -21.40 0.33
C ASN A 504 -26.07 -20.15 -0.40
N LEU A 505 -27.00 -19.48 -1.08
CA LEU A 505 -26.76 -18.21 -1.76
C LEU A 505 -27.72 -17.16 -1.20
N LYS A 506 -27.17 -16.05 -0.73
CA LYS A 506 -27.93 -14.86 -0.32
C LYS A 506 -27.56 -13.73 -1.27
N PHE A 507 -28.55 -13.05 -1.80
CA PHE A 507 -28.32 -11.92 -2.72
C PHE A 507 -28.69 -10.61 -2.04
N ARG A 508 -27.89 -9.60 -2.32
CA ARG A 508 -28.11 -8.23 -1.86
C ARG A 508 -28.07 -7.26 -3.03
N SER A 509 -28.80 -6.16 -2.90
CA SER A 509 -28.90 -5.10 -3.90
C SER A 509 -28.01 -3.89 -3.60
N THR A 510 -27.25 -3.92 -2.50
CA THR A 510 -26.37 -2.82 -2.05
C THR A 510 -25.00 -3.34 -1.70
N GLU A 511 -23.99 -2.49 -1.81
CA GLU A 511 -22.60 -2.80 -1.41
C GLU A 511 -22.52 -3.25 0.05
N PHE A 512 -21.50 -4.07 0.36
CA PHE A 512 -21.13 -4.35 1.75
C PHE A 512 -20.57 -3.12 2.44
N GLU A 513 -20.74 -3.03 3.75
CA GLU A 513 -20.03 -2.02 4.53
C GLU A 513 -18.53 -2.26 4.48
N LYS A 514 -17.77 -1.18 4.25
CA LYS A 514 -16.32 -1.22 4.07
C LYS A 514 -15.59 -0.39 5.10
N THR A 515 -14.34 -0.74 5.33
CA THR A 515 -13.39 0.10 6.05
C THR A 515 -12.98 1.30 5.19
N THR A 516 -12.21 2.25 5.77
CA THR A 516 -11.58 3.36 5.04
C THR A 516 -10.61 2.87 3.95
N THR A 517 -10.06 1.66 4.10
CA THR A 517 -9.24 0.99 3.08
C THR A 517 -10.05 0.19 2.06
N ARG A 518 -11.38 0.40 1.99
CA ARG A 518 -12.30 -0.31 1.08
C ARG A 518 -12.40 -1.83 1.29
N LYS A 519 -11.90 -2.37 2.40
CA LYS A 519 -12.08 -3.79 2.75
C LYS A 519 -13.45 -4.02 3.37
N ILE A 520 -14.13 -5.09 2.97
CA ILE A 520 -15.45 -5.46 3.51
C ILE A 520 -15.34 -5.76 5.01
N LYS A 521 -16.25 -5.18 5.80
CA LYS A 521 -16.38 -5.45 7.24
C LYS A 521 -17.08 -6.78 7.48
N ARG A 522 -16.36 -7.89 7.31
CA ARG A 522 -16.89 -9.25 7.44
C ARG A 522 -17.66 -9.50 8.74
N ALA A 523 -17.26 -8.85 9.84
CA ALA A 523 -17.94 -9.00 11.14
C ALA A 523 -19.41 -8.57 11.14
N LEU A 524 -19.85 -7.84 10.10
CA LEU A 524 -21.24 -7.39 9.92
C LEU A 524 -22.02 -8.26 8.93
N VAL A 525 -21.37 -9.24 8.27
CA VAL A 525 -21.99 -10.14 7.30
C VAL A 525 -22.56 -11.37 8.02
N GLY A 526 -23.71 -11.86 7.59
CA GLY A 526 -24.37 -13.02 8.19
C GLY A 526 -25.01 -12.80 9.57
N LYS A 527 -24.92 -11.59 10.14
CA LYS A 527 -25.65 -11.22 11.36
C LYS A 527 -27.02 -10.66 10.97
N LYS A 528 -28.08 -11.35 11.36
CA LYS A 528 -29.45 -10.83 11.31
C LYS A 528 -29.69 -9.85 12.44
#